data_8fac195591a288c08c62b9ac56fdf97f
#
_entry.id   8fac195591a288c08c62b9ac56fdf97f
#
_cell.length_a   1.000
_cell.length_b   1.000
_cell.length_c   1.000
_cell.angle_alpha   90.00
_cell.angle_beta   90.00
_cell.angle_gamma   90.00
#
_symmetry.space_group_name_H-M   'P 1'
#
loop_
_entity.id
_entity.type
_entity.pdbx_description
1 polymer ?
#
loop_
_entity_poly.entity_id
_entity_poly.type
_entity_poly.pdbx_seq_one_letter_code
_entity_poly.pdbx_strand_id
1 'polypeptide(L)'
;MPDADIILSTFERAAEACADPAPLIYDRLFAQRPDFQPLFEMDTDGGVRGSMVQTCLEALLGVAEGAGTQRVIISAARFSHGGYGVAEGEFDLMFASIRDVFRDLLGPGWSAREEEAWANLLNNIAAIP
;
A
#
# COMPACT_ATOMS: atom_id res chain seq x y z
N MET A 1 -5.05 1.25 20.01
CA MET A 1 -4.55 2.53 19.46
C MET A 1 -5.59 3.15 18.55
N PRO A 2 -5.90 4.41 18.73
CA PRO A 2 -6.88 5.06 17.85
C PRO A 2 -6.54 4.99 16.38
N ASP A 3 -5.25 5.13 16.02
CA ASP A 3 -4.83 5.08 14.60
C ASP A 3 -5.09 3.70 14.00
N ALA A 4 -4.83 2.61 14.71
CA ALA A 4 -5.07 1.27 14.20
C ALA A 4 -6.55 1.05 13.89
N ASP A 5 -7.44 1.54 14.74
CA ASP A 5 -8.89 1.42 14.52
C ASP A 5 -9.33 2.26 13.32
N ILE A 6 -8.77 3.45 13.16
CA ILE A 6 -9.05 4.31 12.01
C ILE A 6 -8.60 3.64 10.72
N ILE A 7 -7.38 3.10 10.70
CA ILE A 7 -6.83 2.39 9.53
C ILE A 7 -7.71 1.21 9.17
N LEU A 8 -8.07 0.36 10.13
CA LEU A 8 -8.94 -0.78 9.89
C LEU A 8 -10.29 -0.34 9.32
N SER A 9 -10.87 0.73 9.84
CA SER A 9 -12.11 1.28 9.34
C SER A 9 -12.00 1.70 7.87
N THR A 10 -10.88 2.31 7.46
CA THR A 10 -10.68 2.68 6.06
C THR A 10 -10.60 1.44 5.16
N PHE A 11 -9.97 0.37 5.61
CA PHE A 11 -9.91 -0.89 4.86
C PHE A 11 -11.30 -1.48 4.65
N GLU A 12 -12.11 -1.52 5.71
CA GLU A 12 -13.46 -2.06 5.64
C GLU A 12 -14.35 -1.25 4.71
N ARG A 13 -14.30 0.08 4.82
CA ARG A 13 -15.10 0.97 3.98
C ARG A 13 -14.64 0.95 2.53
N ALA A 14 -13.33 0.87 2.28
CA ALA A 14 -12.82 0.74 0.92
C ALA A 14 -13.24 -0.57 0.28
N ALA A 15 -13.25 -1.68 1.04
CA ALA A 15 -13.71 -2.98 0.55
C ALA A 15 -15.19 -2.96 0.16
N GLU A 16 -16.00 -2.21 0.90
CA GLU A 16 -17.41 -2.03 0.55
C GLU A 16 -17.58 -1.23 -0.74
N ALA A 17 -16.73 -0.21 -0.95
CA ALA A 17 -16.79 0.63 -2.14
C ALA A 17 -16.24 -0.05 -3.37
N CYS A 18 -15.26 -0.95 -3.22
CA CYS A 18 -14.59 -1.62 -4.33
C CYS A 18 -14.08 -2.98 -3.87
N ALA A 19 -14.62 -4.07 -4.44
CA ALA A 19 -14.27 -5.43 -4.03
C ALA A 19 -12.83 -5.79 -4.36
N ASP A 20 -12.30 -5.27 -5.47
CA ASP A 20 -10.91 -5.52 -5.89
C ASP A 20 -10.25 -4.20 -6.29
N PRO A 21 -9.53 -3.55 -5.38
CA PRO A 21 -8.89 -2.28 -5.66
C PRO A 21 -7.58 -2.40 -6.43
N ALA A 22 -7.07 -3.60 -6.68
CA ALA A 22 -5.75 -3.79 -7.30
C ALA A 22 -5.60 -3.04 -8.63
N PRO A 23 -6.56 -3.12 -9.58
CA PRO A 23 -6.41 -2.36 -10.83
C PRO A 23 -6.29 -0.86 -10.61
N LEU A 24 -7.08 -0.30 -9.68
CA LEU A 24 -7.01 1.13 -9.37
C LEU A 24 -5.67 1.52 -8.76
N ILE A 25 -5.13 0.68 -7.90
CA ILE A 25 -3.85 0.92 -7.24
C ILE A 25 -2.72 0.93 -8.27
N TYR A 26 -2.69 -0.04 -9.19
CA TYR A 26 -1.66 -0.07 -10.23
C TYR A 26 -1.83 1.05 -11.25
N ASP A 27 -3.05 1.43 -11.58
CA ASP A 27 -3.28 2.59 -12.45
C ASP A 27 -2.67 3.84 -11.82
N ARG A 28 -2.84 4.01 -10.53
CA ARG A 28 -2.26 5.14 -9.80
C ARG A 28 -0.74 5.09 -9.78
N LEU A 29 -0.18 3.91 -9.49
CA LEU A 29 1.26 3.71 -9.45
C LEU A 29 1.89 3.99 -10.82
N PHE A 30 1.33 3.44 -11.88
CA PHE A 30 1.86 3.60 -13.24
C PHE A 30 1.66 5.01 -13.78
N ALA A 31 0.64 5.73 -13.31
CA ALA A 31 0.46 7.13 -13.65
C ALA A 31 1.63 7.97 -13.12
N GLN A 32 2.15 7.65 -11.95
CA GLN A 32 3.30 8.32 -11.35
C GLN A 32 4.63 7.80 -11.89
N ARG A 33 4.71 6.49 -12.17
CA ARG A 33 5.91 5.83 -12.63
C ARG A 33 5.59 4.87 -13.79
N PRO A 34 5.42 5.42 -15.00
CA PRO A 34 5.14 4.58 -16.18
C PRO A 34 6.24 3.54 -16.45
N ASP A 35 7.46 3.83 -16.02
CA ASP A 35 8.61 2.93 -16.18
C ASP A 35 8.51 1.66 -15.33
N PHE A 36 7.60 1.61 -14.37
CA PHE A 36 7.36 0.39 -13.59
C PHE A 36 6.46 -0.61 -14.33
N GLN A 37 5.67 -0.17 -15.28
CA GLN A 37 4.73 -1.05 -15.98
C GLN A 37 5.42 -2.23 -16.69
N PRO A 38 6.57 -2.05 -17.36
CA PRO A 38 7.25 -3.18 -18.00
C PRO A 38 7.71 -4.29 -17.04
N LEU A 39 7.87 -3.98 -15.75
CA LEU A 39 8.24 -4.99 -14.76
C LEU A 39 7.16 -6.06 -14.60
N PHE A 40 5.95 -5.79 -15.05
CA PHE A 40 4.80 -6.70 -14.92
C PHE A 40 4.36 -7.28 -16.25
N GLU A 41 5.16 -7.17 -17.31
CA GLU A 41 4.74 -7.62 -18.64
C GLU A 41 4.51 -9.14 -18.72
N MET A 42 5.17 -9.91 -17.85
CA MET A 42 4.99 -11.37 -17.78
C MET A 42 3.77 -11.77 -16.95
N ASP A 43 3.16 -10.82 -16.25
CA ASP A 43 1.98 -11.07 -15.41
C ASP A 43 0.72 -10.88 -16.25
N THR A 44 0.44 -11.86 -17.11
CA THR A 44 -0.63 -11.74 -18.11
C THR A 44 -2.04 -11.84 -17.52
N ASP A 45 -2.19 -12.50 -16.37
CA ASP A 45 -3.50 -12.68 -15.71
C ASP A 45 -3.70 -11.78 -14.49
N GLY A 46 -2.72 -10.94 -14.16
CA GLY A 46 -2.78 -10.07 -13.00
C GLY A 46 -2.54 -10.77 -11.67
N GLY A 47 -2.15 -12.04 -11.68
CA GLY A 47 -1.95 -12.81 -10.45
C GLY A 47 -0.84 -12.28 -9.57
N VAL A 48 0.30 -11.90 -10.17
CA VAL A 48 1.43 -11.34 -9.41
C VAL A 48 1.04 -9.99 -8.81
N ARG A 49 0.41 -9.12 -9.61
CA ARG A 49 -0.05 -7.81 -9.13
C ARG A 49 -1.04 -7.94 -7.98
N GLY A 50 -2.01 -8.85 -8.11
CA GLY A 50 -2.98 -9.09 -7.06
C GLY A 50 -2.34 -9.60 -5.77
N SER A 51 -1.40 -10.51 -5.89
CA SER A 51 -0.67 -11.06 -4.74
C SER A 51 0.17 -9.99 -4.05
N MET A 52 0.84 -9.11 -4.80
CA MET A 52 1.63 -8.02 -4.24
C MET A 52 0.76 -7.03 -3.46
N VAL A 53 -0.40 -6.67 -4.02
CA VAL A 53 -1.34 -5.78 -3.33
C VAL A 53 -1.83 -6.42 -2.04
N GLN A 54 -2.20 -7.70 -2.08
CA GLN A 54 -2.66 -8.42 -0.89
C GLN A 54 -1.60 -8.39 0.21
N THR A 55 -0.35 -8.67 -0.15
CA THR A 55 0.78 -8.63 0.80
C THR A 55 0.97 -7.22 1.37
N CYS A 56 0.84 -6.19 0.54
CA CYS A 56 0.95 -4.81 0.99
C CYS A 56 -0.18 -4.44 1.96
N LEU A 57 -1.41 -4.86 1.69
CA LEU A 57 -2.54 -4.60 2.57
C LEU A 57 -2.33 -5.25 3.93
N GLU A 58 -1.85 -6.50 3.95
CA GLU A 58 -1.53 -7.21 5.19
C GLU A 58 -0.42 -6.51 5.96
N ALA A 59 0.62 -6.03 5.25
CA ALA A 59 1.73 -5.31 5.87
C ALA A 59 1.26 -4.00 6.51
N LEU A 60 0.42 -3.24 5.81
CA LEU A 60 -0.13 -1.99 6.32
C LEU A 60 -0.91 -2.22 7.62
N LEU A 61 -1.80 -3.20 7.64
CA LEU A 61 -2.57 -3.53 8.84
C LEU A 61 -1.67 -4.00 9.97
N GLY A 62 -0.70 -4.87 9.66
CA GLY A 62 0.22 -5.38 10.66
C GLY A 62 1.05 -4.30 11.32
N VAL A 63 1.58 -3.36 10.53
CA VAL A 63 2.34 -2.24 11.08
C VAL A 63 1.44 -1.34 11.93
N ALA A 64 0.22 -1.07 11.46
CA ALA A 64 -0.75 -0.25 12.21
C ALA A 64 -1.07 -0.87 13.56
N GLU A 65 -1.12 -2.20 13.64
CA GLU A 65 -1.40 -2.93 14.88
C GLU A 65 -0.15 -3.17 15.74
N GLY A 66 1.02 -2.77 15.25
CA GLY A 66 2.28 -2.94 15.97
C GLY A 66 2.92 -4.32 15.83
N ALA A 67 2.54 -5.10 14.82
CA ALA A 67 3.05 -6.45 14.61
C ALA A 67 4.51 -6.41 14.09
N GLY A 68 5.45 -6.93 14.89
CA GLY A 68 6.86 -6.94 14.54
C GLY A 68 7.18 -7.80 13.31
N THR A 69 6.42 -8.87 13.09
CA THR A 69 6.60 -9.76 11.94
C THR A 69 6.46 -9.00 10.62
N GLN A 70 5.50 -8.09 10.52
CA GLN A 70 5.30 -7.32 9.29
C GLN A 70 6.48 -6.38 9.02
N ARG A 71 7.13 -5.86 10.06
CA ARG A 71 8.34 -5.04 9.89
C ARG A 71 9.46 -5.84 9.24
N VAL A 72 9.65 -7.09 9.64
CA VAL A 72 10.65 -7.99 9.06
C VAL A 72 10.33 -8.27 7.60
N ILE A 73 9.06 -8.52 7.28
CA ILE A 73 8.61 -8.78 5.91
C ILE A 73 8.88 -7.56 5.01
N ILE A 74 8.59 -6.37 5.49
CA ILE A 74 8.82 -5.12 4.73
C ILE A 74 10.31 -4.92 4.49
N SER A 75 11.14 -5.12 5.51
CA SER A 75 12.59 -4.98 5.38
C SER A 75 13.14 -5.93 4.32
N ALA A 76 12.71 -7.20 4.34
CA ALA A 76 13.13 -8.19 3.36
C ALA A 76 12.65 -7.82 1.96
N ALA A 77 11.43 -7.31 1.84
CA ALA A 77 10.87 -6.90 0.55
C ALA A 77 11.61 -5.69 -0.03
N ARG A 78 12.01 -4.73 0.78
CA ARG A 78 12.84 -3.60 0.32
C ARG A 78 14.13 -4.09 -0.32
N PHE A 79 14.80 -5.00 0.37
CA PHE A 79 16.06 -5.56 -0.12
C PHE A 79 15.84 -6.29 -1.45
N SER A 80 14.81 -7.14 -1.53
CA SER A 80 14.51 -7.91 -2.74
C SER A 80 14.17 -7.01 -3.93
N HIS A 81 13.39 -5.95 -3.70
CA HIS A 81 12.99 -5.03 -4.77
C HIS A 81 14.17 -4.21 -5.28
N GLY A 82 15.16 -3.94 -4.42
CA GLY A 82 16.42 -3.32 -4.85
C GLY A 82 17.12 -4.11 -5.94
N GLY A 83 17.02 -5.45 -5.88
CA GLY A 83 17.57 -6.33 -6.91
C GLY A 83 16.87 -6.23 -8.26
N TYR A 84 15.66 -5.68 -8.30
CA TYR A 84 14.92 -5.43 -9.55
C TYR A 84 15.05 -3.97 -10.01
N GLY A 85 15.92 -3.19 -9.39
CA GLY A 85 16.13 -1.79 -9.78
C GLY A 85 15.14 -0.82 -9.16
N VAL A 86 14.39 -1.24 -8.14
CA VAL A 86 13.48 -0.36 -7.40
C VAL A 86 14.24 0.30 -6.27
N ALA A 87 14.47 1.60 -6.34
CA ALA A 87 15.18 2.33 -5.31
C ALA A 87 14.37 2.37 -4.01
N GLU A 88 15.06 2.59 -2.89
CA GLU A 88 14.45 2.55 -1.57
C GLU A 88 13.24 3.47 -1.43
N GLY A 89 13.36 4.72 -1.89
CA GLY A 89 12.24 5.66 -1.87
C GLY A 89 11.13 5.31 -2.83
N GLU A 90 11.42 4.57 -3.89
CA GLU A 90 10.44 4.13 -4.88
C GLU A 90 9.59 2.95 -4.38
N PHE A 91 10.16 2.11 -3.52
CA PHE A 91 9.44 0.99 -2.93
C PHE A 91 8.19 1.46 -2.19
N ASP A 92 8.28 2.60 -1.51
CA ASP A 92 7.18 3.13 -0.70
C ASP A 92 6.02 3.70 -1.54
N LEU A 93 6.23 3.91 -2.83
CA LEU A 93 5.18 4.44 -3.72
C LEU A 93 3.95 3.53 -3.77
N MET A 94 4.12 2.21 -3.62
CA MET A 94 3.00 1.29 -3.59
C MET A 94 2.08 1.60 -2.40
N PHE A 95 2.64 1.80 -1.22
CA PHE A 95 1.86 2.11 -0.03
C PHE A 95 1.14 3.47 -0.17
N ALA A 96 1.82 4.46 -0.72
CA ALA A 96 1.22 5.77 -0.98
C ALA A 96 0.10 5.67 -2.02
N SER A 97 0.26 4.83 -3.03
CA SER A 97 -0.77 4.60 -4.05
C SER A 97 -2.02 3.96 -3.45
N ILE A 98 -1.84 3.02 -2.52
CA ILE A 98 -2.96 2.41 -1.79
C ILE A 98 -3.72 3.48 -0.99
N ARG A 99 -2.99 4.33 -0.25
CA ARG A 99 -3.61 5.43 0.48
C ARG A 99 -4.42 6.32 -0.44
N ASP A 100 -3.85 6.70 -1.57
CA ASP A 100 -4.50 7.61 -2.52
C ASP A 100 -5.80 7.01 -3.07
N VAL A 101 -5.78 5.72 -3.41
CA VAL A 101 -6.98 5.03 -3.92
C VAL A 101 -8.05 4.93 -2.83
N PHE A 102 -7.66 4.59 -1.60
CA PHE A 102 -8.61 4.53 -0.50
C PHE A 102 -9.24 5.89 -0.23
N ARG A 103 -8.42 6.96 -0.26
CA ARG A 103 -8.92 8.32 -0.10
C ARG A 103 -9.95 8.66 -1.16
N ASP A 104 -9.68 8.32 -2.41
CA ASP A 104 -10.60 8.57 -3.51
C ASP A 104 -11.89 7.76 -3.37
N LEU A 105 -11.79 6.49 -2.96
CA LEU A 105 -12.96 5.63 -2.76
C LEU A 105 -13.87 6.11 -1.63
N LEU A 106 -13.27 6.62 -0.55
CA LEU A 106 -14.03 7.09 0.59
C LEU A 106 -14.58 8.50 0.39
N GLY A 107 -13.96 9.30 -0.48
CA GLY A 107 -14.43 10.67 -0.78
C GLY A 107 -14.68 11.48 0.49
N PRO A 108 -15.92 11.97 0.71
CA PRO A 108 -16.24 12.78 1.90
C PRO A 108 -16.03 12.05 3.23
N GLY A 109 -15.99 10.73 3.21
CA GLY A 109 -15.72 9.91 4.39
C GLY A 109 -14.25 9.92 4.82
N TRP A 110 -13.36 10.48 4.01
CA TRP A 110 -11.95 10.64 4.35
C TRP A 110 -11.76 12.02 4.96
N SER A 111 -11.73 12.06 6.30
CA SER A 111 -11.59 13.33 7.05
C SER A 111 -10.12 13.54 7.44
N ALA A 112 -9.86 14.64 8.15
CA ALA A 112 -8.53 14.94 8.69
C ALA A 112 -8.03 13.80 9.59
N ARG A 113 -8.93 13.09 10.27
CA ARG A 113 -8.58 11.97 11.13
C ARG A 113 -7.97 10.81 10.33
N GLU A 114 -8.58 10.43 9.22
CA GLU A 114 -8.07 9.41 8.32
C GLU A 114 -6.75 9.84 7.70
N GLU A 115 -6.67 11.09 7.25
CA GLU A 115 -5.45 11.63 6.64
C GLU A 115 -4.27 11.56 7.61
N GLU A 116 -4.48 11.95 8.87
CA GLU A 116 -3.42 11.93 9.87
C GLU A 116 -2.99 10.52 10.24
N ALA A 117 -3.95 9.60 10.43
CA ALA A 117 -3.64 8.21 10.76
C ALA A 117 -2.81 7.55 9.65
N TRP A 118 -3.18 7.77 8.39
CA TRP A 118 -2.43 7.25 7.26
C TRP A 118 -1.05 7.90 7.11
N ALA A 119 -0.93 9.20 7.36
CA ALA A 119 0.36 9.88 7.32
C ALA A 119 1.32 9.27 8.35
N ASN A 120 0.83 9.02 9.55
CA ASN A 120 1.63 8.38 10.61
C ASN A 120 2.02 6.96 10.22
N LEU A 121 1.11 6.19 9.65
CA LEU A 121 1.37 4.83 9.19
C LEU A 121 2.45 4.81 8.12
N LEU A 122 2.33 5.64 7.09
CA LEU A 122 3.30 5.70 6.00
C LEU A 122 4.68 6.16 6.50
N ASN A 123 4.73 7.09 7.45
CA ASN A 123 5.99 7.52 8.06
C ASN A 123 6.64 6.38 8.84
N ASN A 124 5.85 5.58 9.54
CA ASN A 124 6.37 4.42 10.28
C ASN A 124 6.94 3.37 9.33
N ILE A 125 6.28 3.14 8.20
CA ILE A 125 6.77 2.21 7.18
C ILE A 125 8.06 2.74 6.54
N ALA A 126 8.11 4.03 6.22
CA ALA A 126 9.29 4.64 5.63
C ALA A 126 10.52 4.54 6.54
N ALA A 127 10.31 4.49 7.85
CA ALA A 127 11.39 4.36 8.84
C ALA A 127 11.93 2.93 8.96
N ILE A 128 11.28 1.93 8.37
CA ILE A 128 11.76 0.54 8.37
C ILE A 128 12.86 0.40 7.33
N PRO A 129 14.07 -0.04 7.74
CA PRO A 129 15.23 -0.17 6.82
C PRO A 129 15.02 -1.15 5.68
#